data_1daacea9a56779d358efbb52b8db7867
#
_entry.id   1daacea9a56779d358efbb52b8db7867
#
_cell.length_a   1.000
_cell.length_b   1.000
_cell.length_c   1.000
_cell.angle_alpha   90.00
_cell.angle_beta   90.00
_cell.angle_gamma   90.00
#
_symmetry.space_group_name_H-M   'P 1'
#
loop_
_entity.id
_entity.type
_entity.pdbx_description
1 polymer ?
#
loop_
_entity_poly.entity_id
_entity_poly.type
_entity_poly.pdbx_seq_one_letter_code
_entity_poly.pdbx_strand_id
1 'polypeptide(L)'
;MAWYEEAVFYHIYPLGLSGAPKQNEYGEVVHRLKDMKVWIGHIKECGFNAIYIGPLFESVGHGYETTDYKKLDSRLGDNKDLKDFVATCHKKGIRVIFDGVFNHTGRDFFAFKDIKENRENSKYRDWYCNVNFWGNNEYNDGFSYDNWGGYNLLAKLNQRNPEVRDYICDVIRFWVSEFDVDGIRLDAADVLDFDFMKALRQVANEVKPEFWLMGEVIHGDYNRWANSDTLHSVTNYHLHKALYSGHNDHNYFEIAHTVKRLNDMGGLKLYNFTDNHDVERIYTKLNNKKHFAPAHILSYTLPGVPSVYYGSEFGIEGKKERWSDDSLRPELHYEDYKDAIKNNPCTTLIARLGKVRQEVKALSYGDYRELMLTNRQYAFSRNHDGVSVVVTVNNDDSDYVMTLPAGNAAEYIGALSGEKVSVVNGNIVVNVKANNGEIWIPYVKAMVALDNPEQKINVAEMNPTSMEFATEDKFEEENTEEVDVIVSEELSGEEDSKNIASEVAEAETEVSAAEKEETVSKAEEKATKTKETVTDVESEIMAKIKAAREMAFEEGKIAGLQEAIIARMERNGHVTEQMKNDVYNQTHIPSLINWVKSFQ
;
A
#
# COMPACT_ATOMS: atom_id res chain seq x y z
N MET A 1 -6.96 13.98 13.55
CA MET A 1 -6.13 13.50 12.43
C MET A 1 -5.63 12.13 12.80
N ALA A 2 -5.85 11.15 11.95
CA ALA A 2 -5.49 9.78 12.28
C ALA A 2 -3.97 9.55 12.09
N TRP A 3 -3.35 8.74 12.93
CA TRP A 3 -1.90 8.49 12.93
C TRP A 3 -1.37 8.01 11.56
N TYR A 4 -2.16 7.22 10.82
CA TYR A 4 -1.76 6.67 9.53
C TYR A 4 -1.68 7.71 8.41
N GLU A 5 -2.25 8.90 8.57
CA GLU A 5 -2.12 9.98 7.59
C GLU A 5 -0.72 10.60 7.59
N GLU A 6 0.00 10.50 8.71
CA GLU A 6 1.39 10.96 8.88
C GLU A 6 2.39 9.80 8.87
N ALA A 7 1.93 8.58 8.63
CA ALA A 7 2.79 7.41 8.65
C ALA A 7 3.79 7.41 7.48
N VAL A 8 4.98 6.90 7.78
CA VAL A 8 6.00 6.49 6.83
C VAL A 8 6.29 5.04 7.15
N PHE A 9 5.86 4.13 6.29
CA PHE A 9 5.91 2.70 6.54
C PHE A 9 7.23 2.07 6.13
N TYR A 10 7.70 1.14 6.96
CA TYR A 10 8.69 0.14 6.59
C TYR A 10 8.01 -1.22 6.47
N HIS A 11 8.08 -1.84 5.30
CA HIS A 11 7.42 -3.10 5.02
C HIS A 11 8.40 -4.27 5.21
N ILE A 12 8.08 -5.22 6.07
CA ILE A 12 8.89 -6.39 6.38
C ILE A 12 8.19 -7.67 5.94
N TYR A 13 8.86 -8.50 5.16
CA TYR A 13 8.51 -9.91 4.96
C TYR A 13 9.38 -10.76 5.90
N PRO A 14 8.85 -11.18 7.06
CA PRO A 14 9.68 -11.64 8.17
C PRO A 14 10.37 -12.99 7.94
N LEU A 15 9.72 -13.91 7.22
CA LEU A 15 10.32 -15.21 6.89
C LEU A 15 11.56 -15.04 5.99
N GLY A 16 11.51 -14.10 5.04
CA GLY A 16 12.66 -13.77 4.20
C GLY A 16 13.75 -13.07 5.00
N LEU A 17 13.45 -11.89 5.57
CA LEU A 17 14.44 -11.08 6.30
C LEU A 17 15.24 -11.90 7.31
N SER A 18 14.61 -12.84 7.99
CA SER A 18 15.22 -13.66 9.04
C SER A 18 15.86 -14.97 8.57
N GLY A 19 15.86 -15.26 7.27
CA GLY A 19 16.37 -16.52 6.73
C GLY A 19 15.64 -17.77 7.24
N ALA A 20 14.32 -17.64 7.47
CA ALA A 20 13.53 -18.78 7.94
C ALA A 20 13.44 -19.88 6.85
N PRO A 21 13.38 -21.17 7.22
CA PRO A 21 13.18 -22.26 6.28
C PRO A 21 11.93 -22.05 5.42
N LYS A 22 12.00 -22.42 4.14
CA LYS A 22 10.89 -22.26 3.19
C LYS A 22 9.66 -23.10 3.54
N GLN A 23 9.87 -24.27 4.13
CA GLN A 23 8.82 -25.16 4.59
C GLN A 23 8.79 -25.17 6.12
N ASN A 24 7.59 -25.17 6.68
CA ASN A 24 7.38 -25.31 8.11
C ASN A 24 7.23 -26.80 8.45
N GLU A 25 8.20 -27.33 9.16
CA GLU A 25 8.16 -28.71 9.63
C GLU A 25 7.38 -28.85 10.94
N TYR A 26 6.82 -27.76 11.47
CA TYR A 26 6.11 -27.70 12.76
C TYR A 26 6.93 -28.23 13.94
N GLY A 27 8.25 -28.03 13.84
CA GLY A 27 9.23 -28.46 14.84
C GLY A 27 9.32 -27.53 16.05
N GLU A 28 10.51 -27.50 16.65
CA GLU A 28 10.79 -26.60 17.78
C GLU A 28 10.71 -25.12 17.36
N VAL A 29 10.27 -24.27 18.29
CA VAL A 29 10.18 -22.83 18.08
C VAL A 29 11.58 -22.22 17.95
N VAL A 30 11.80 -21.44 16.90
CA VAL A 30 13.04 -20.69 16.65
C VAL A 30 12.78 -19.20 16.75
N HIS A 31 13.37 -18.52 17.73
CA HIS A 31 13.05 -17.14 18.13
C HIS A 31 13.65 -16.06 17.21
N ARG A 32 13.50 -16.17 15.88
CA ARG A 32 14.04 -15.24 14.87
C ARG A 32 13.49 -13.81 15.01
N LEU A 33 12.21 -13.68 15.36
CA LEU A 33 11.58 -12.37 15.54
C LEU A 33 12.25 -11.58 16.69
N LYS A 34 12.75 -12.27 17.72
CA LYS A 34 13.51 -11.65 18.78
C LYS A 34 14.83 -11.05 18.27
N ASP A 35 15.51 -11.77 17.38
CA ASP A 35 16.76 -11.29 16.78
C ASP A 35 16.51 -10.14 15.78
N MET A 36 15.36 -10.12 15.10
CA MET A 36 14.97 -9.02 14.21
C MET A 36 14.78 -7.67 14.93
N LYS A 37 14.68 -7.63 16.24
CA LYS A 37 14.54 -6.37 17.01
C LYS A 37 15.72 -5.41 16.82
N VAL A 38 16.88 -5.89 16.41
CA VAL A 38 18.04 -5.03 16.08
C VAL A 38 17.73 -4.03 14.95
N TRP A 39 16.82 -4.40 14.03
CA TRP A 39 16.40 -3.54 12.94
C TRP A 39 15.54 -2.34 13.37
N ILE A 40 14.90 -2.39 14.54
CA ILE A 40 13.98 -1.33 15.01
C ILE A 40 14.72 0.01 15.19
N GLY A 41 16.00 -0.03 15.58
CA GLY A 41 16.87 1.15 15.65
C GLY A 41 17.05 1.80 14.27
N HIS A 42 17.51 1.02 13.31
CA HIS A 42 17.69 1.43 11.92
C HIS A 42 16.41 2.00 11.30
N ILE A 43 15.28 1.29 11.49
CA ILE A 43 13.97 1.72 11.01
C ILE A 43 13.62 3.13 11.55
N LYS A 44 13.81 3.35 12.84
CA LYS A 44 13.57 4.66 13.45
C LYS A 44 14.51 5.75 12.93
N GLU A 45 15.79 5.45 12.79
CA GLU A 45 16.80 6.38 12.29
C GLU A 45 16.57 6.76 10.83
N CYS A 46 16.06 5.84 10.02
CA CYS A 46 15.63 6.11 8.65
C CYS A 46 14.32 6.92 8.55
N GLY A 47 13.75 7.35 9.69
CA GLY A 47 12.56 8.20 9.71
C GLY A 47 11.26 7.43 9.46
N PHE A 48 11.23 6.13 9.66
CA PHE A 48 9.98 5.36 9.65
C PHE A 48 9.31 5.45 11.02
N ASN A 49 7.99 5.59 11.02
CA ASN A 49 7.17 5.64 12.23
C ASN A 49 6.03 4.61 12.22
N ALA A 50 6.01 3.75 11.22
CA ALA A 50 5.10 2.62 11.11
C ALA A 50 5.77 1.42 10.45
N ILE A 51 5.41 0.21 10.87
CA ILE A 51 5.83 -1.05 10.27
C ILE A 51 4.60 -1.80 9.76
N TYR A 52 4.65 -2.25 8.51
CA TYR A 52 3.83 -3.33 8.01
C TYR A 52 4.67 -4.60 8.04
N ILE A 53 4.26 -5.61 8.80
CA ILE A 53 4.98 -6.87 8.93
C ILE A 53 4.03 -8.05 8.66
N GLY A 54 4.43 -8.93 7.79
CA GLY A 54 3.66 -10.14 7.49
C GLY A 54 4.07 -10.83 6.19
N PRO A 55 3.51 -12.03 6.01
CA PRO A 55 2.65 -12.79 6.94
C PRO A 55 3.41 -13.30 8.16
N LEU A 56 2.72 -13.42 9.33
CA LEU A 56 3.33 -13.72 10.62
C LEU A 56 2.88 -15.05 11.23
N PHE A 57 1.66 -15.49 10.91
CA PHE A 57 1.00 -16.56 11.64
C PHE A 57 1.34 -17.93 11.07
N GLU A 58 1.15 -18.98 11.88
CA GLU A 58 1.52 -20.36 11.54
C GLU A 58 1.02 -20.73 10.15
N SER A 59 1.93 -21.20 9.30
CA SER A 59 1.69 -21.48 7.89
C SER A 59 2.50 -22.66 7.40
N VAL A 60 2.17 -23.17 6.20
CA VAL A 60 2.84 -24.33 5.60
C VAL A 60 4.20 -23.93 5.01
N GLY A 61 4.27 -22.81 4.29
CA GLY A 61 5.44 -22.42 3.50
C GLY A 61 5.72 -20.94 3.51
N HIS A 62 5.26 -20.21 2.50
CA HIS A 62 5.57 -18.80 2.30
C HIS A 62 4.77 -17.82 3.20
N GLY A 63 3.94 -18.33 4.12
CA GLY A 63 3.23 -17.52 5.09
C GLY A 63 1.77 -17.26 4.74
N TYR A 64 1.38 -17.35 3.47
CA TYR A 64 0.01 -17.13 3.03
C TYR A 64 -0.88 -18.37 3.12
N GLU A 65 -0.32 -19.55 3.41
CA GLU A 65 -1.05 -20.79 3.70
C GLU A 65 -1.32 -20.93 5.19
N THR A 66 -2.05 -19.98 5.76
CA THR A 66 -2.29 -19.88 7.21
C THR A 66 -2.97 -21.14 7.76
N THR A 67 -2.40 -21.71 8.82
CA THR A 67 -2.92 -22.90 9.51
C THR A 67 -3.42 -22.60 10.92
N ASP A 68 -2.97 -21.49 11.52
CA ASP A 68 -3.47 -20.98 12.79
C ASP A 68 -3.27 -19.46 12.88
N TYR A 69 -4.36 -18.69 12.89
CA TYR A 69 -4.33 -17.23 12.99
C TYR A 69 -3.96 -16.67 14.37
N LYS A 70 -3.93 -17.52 15.40
CA LYS A 70 -3.70 -17.09 16.79
C LYS A 70 -2.34 -17.52 17.33
N LYS A 71 -1.54 -18.17 16.49
CA LYS A 71 -0.20 -18.66 16.83
C LYS A 71 0.82 -18.05 15.88
N LEU A 72 1.86 -17.39 16.41
CA LEU A 72 3.01 -16.96 15.62
C LEU A 72 3.63 -18.19 14.94
N ASP A 73 4.08 -18.03 13.70
CA ASP A 73 4.79 -19.09 12.99
C ASP A 73 6.01 -19.57 13.79
N SER A 74 6.09 -20.87 14.02
CA SER A 74 7.14 -21.48 14.84
C SER A 74 8.55 -21.24 14.30
N ARG A 75 8.68 -20.92 13.02
CA ARG A 75 9.95 -20.50 12.40
C ARG A 75 10.37 -19.09 12.79
N LEU A 76 9.45 -18.26 13.27
CA LEU A 76 9.69 -16.87 13.69
C LEU A 76 9.79 -16.72 15.22
N GLY A 77 9.09 -17.55 15.98
CA GLY A 77 9.05 -17.46 17.43
C GLY A 77 7.75 -17.97 18.04
N ASP A 78 7.43 -17.45 19.21
CA ASP A 78 6.16 -17.65 19.87
C ASP A 78 5.38 -16.33 20.05
N ASN A 79 4.15 -16.41 20.57
CA ASN A 79 3.30 -15.23 20.77
C ASN A 79 3.93 -14.20 21.74
N LYS A 80 4.79 -14.62 22.65
CA LYS A 80 5.49 -13.71 23.55
C LYS A 80 6.53 -12.89 22.80
N ASP A 81 7.25 -13.49 21.83
CA ASP A 81 8.20 -12.77 20.99
C ASP A 81 7.48 -11.71 20.14
N LEU A 82 6.31 -12.03 19.59
CA LEU A 82 5.53 -11.07 18.80
C LEU A 82 5.01 -9.91 19.67
N LYS A 83 4.48 -10.21 20.85
CA LYS A 83 4.05 -9.21 21.83
C LYS A 83 5.19 -8.27 22.22
N ASP A 84 6.37 -8.82 22.49
CA ASP A 84 7.56 -8.06 22.87
C ASP A 84 8.11 -7.23 21.68
N PHE A 85 8.03 -7.76 20.45
CA PHE A 85 8.39 -7.01 19.25
C PHE A 85 7.50 -5.77 19.06
N VAL A 86 6.17 -5.92 19.13
CA VAL A 86 5.22 -4.81 18.99
C VAL A 86 5.41 -3.80 20.13
N ALA A 87 5.54 -4.26 21.38
CA ALA A 87 5.80 -3.38 22.51
C ALA A 87 7.13 -2.60 22.38
N THR A 88 8.15 -3.22 21.79
CA THR A 88 9.44 -2.55 21.51
C THR A 88 9.27 -1.48 20.44
N CYS A 89 8.48 -1.74 19.38
CA CYS A 89 8.16 -0.75 18.35
C CYS A 89 7.41 0.44 18.97
N HIS A 90 6.37 0.19 19.78
CA HIS A 90 5.58 1.23 20.44
C HIS A 90 6.43 2.13 21.35
N LYS A 91 7.36 1.56 22.12
CA LYS A 91 8.30 2.33 22.95
C LYS A 91 9.16 3.30 22.14
N LYS A 92 9.43 2.97 20.88
CA LYS A 92 10.16 3.85 19.95
C LYS A 92 9.24 4.74 19.11
N GLY A 93 7.94 4.80 19.41
CA GLY A 93 6.94 5.59 18.66
C GLY A 93 6.73 5.07 17.23
N ILE A 94 6.80 3.76 17.04
CA ILE A 94 6.56 3.08 15.76
C ILE A 94 5.27 2.28 15.89
N ARG A 95 4.28 2.55 15.03
CA ARG A 95 3.05 1.77 14.89
C ARG A 95 3.29 0.49 14.13
N VAL A 96 2.49 -0.55 14.40
CA VAL A 96 2.65 -1.86 13.75
C VAL A 96 1.33 -2.34 13.19
N ILE A 97 1.33 -2.75 11.90
CA ILE A 97 0.19 -3.43 11.29
C ILE A 97 0.60 -4.83 10.82
N PHE A 98 -0.34 -5.78 10.89
CA PHE A 98 -0.15 -7.17 10.47
C PHE A 98 -0.75 -7.46 9.11
N ASP A 99 -0.34 -8.57 8.51
CA ASP A 99 -0.97 -9.11 7.30
C ASP A 99 -2.15 -10.01 7.67
N GLY A 100 -3.32 -9.67 7.17
CA GLY A 100 -4.57 -10.42 7.35
C GLY A 100 -4.90 -11.25 6.12
N VAL A 101 -4.50 -12.52 6.12
CA VAL A 101 -4.77 -13.47 5.03
C VAL A 101 -6.15 -14.10 5.25
N PHE A 102 -7.21 -13.38 4.90
CA PHE A 102 -8.59 -13.77 5.22
C PHE A 102 -9.41 -14.26 4.02
N ASN A 103 -8.84 -14.26 2.82
CA ASN A 103 -9.48 -14.81 1.64
C ASN A 103 -9.46 -16.35 1.62
N HIS A 104 -8.42 -16.96 2.16
CA HIS A 104 -8.17 -18.40 2.12
C HIS A 104 -7.38 -18.88 3.33
N THR A 105 -7.30 -20.19 3.51
CA THR A 105 -6.41 -20.83 4.52
C THR A 105 -5.53 -21.87 3.86
N GLY A 106 -4.48 -22.27 4.56
CA GLY A 106 -3.75 -23.50 4.26
C GLY A 106 -4.58 -24.75 4.52
N ARG A 107 -4.18 -25.87 3.93
CA ARG A 107 -4.87 -27.16 4.03
C ARG A 107 -4.74 -27.81 5.42
N ASP A 108 -3.81 -27.31 6.24
CA ASP A 108 -3.61 -27.76 7.62
C ASP A 108 -4.37 -26.92 8.65
N PHE A 109 -5.17 -25.95 8.21
CA PHE A 109 -6.09 -25.24 9.07
C PHE A 109 -7.15 -26.20 9.68
N PHE A 110 -7.49 -26.02 10.93
CA PHE A 110 -8.31 -26.99 11.68
C PHE A 110 -9.65 -27.33 10.98
N ALA A 111 -10.32 -26.33 10.41
CA ALA A 111 -11.59 -26.53 9.72
C ALA A 111 -11.43 -27.33 8.41
N PHE A 112 -10.33 -27.10 7.68
CA PHE A 112 -10.05 -27.86 6.47
C PHE A 112 -9.61 -29.30 6.78
N LYS A 113 -8.81 -29.50 7.85
CA LYS A 113 -8.48 -30.86 8.34
C LYS A 113 -9.73 -31.65 8.67
N ASP A 114 -10.67 -31.06 9.37
CA ASP A 114 -11.95 -31.71 9.71
C ASP A 114 -12.74 -32.13 8.45
N ILE A 115 -12.72 -31.31 7.38
CA ILE A 115 -13.35 -31.71 6.10
C ILE A 115 -12.63 -32.92 5.48
N LYS A 116 -11.30 -32.96 5.51
CA LYS A 116 -10.54 -34.12 5.00
C LYS A 116 -10.89 -35.41 5.76
N GLU A 117 -11.07 -35.31 7.06
CA GLU A 117 -11.35 -36.45 7.96
C GLU A 117 -12.82 -36.88 7.93
N ASN A 118 -13.74 -35.93 8.09
CA ASN A 118 -15.17 -36.18 8.31
C ASN A 118 -16.02 -36.02 7.05
N ARG A 119 -15.48 -35.47 5.98
CA ARG A 119 -16.10 -35.33 4.66
C ARG A 119 -17.48 -34.65 4.73
N GLU A 120 -18.54 -35.28 4.19
CA GLU A 120 -19.91 -34.77 4.21
C GLU A 120 -20.46 -34.54 5.61
N ASN A 121 -19.88 -35.19 6.63
CA ASN A 121 -20.28 -35.04 8.03
C ASN A 121 -19.52 -33.91 8.76
N SER A 122 -18.55 -33.27 8.10
CA SER A 122 -17.86 -32.15 8.68
C SER A 122 -18.81 -30.97 8.92
N LYS A 123 -18.75 -30.41 10.12
CA LYS A 123 -19.50 -29.17 10.43
C LYS A 123 -18.91 -27.93 9.76
N TYR A 124 -17.69 -28.03 9.22
CA TYR A 124 -16.96 -26.93 8.57
C TYR A 124 -17.04 -26.96 7.03
N ARG A 125 -17.80 -27.89 6.41
CA ARG A 125 -17.88 -27.99 4.96
C ARG A 125 -18.34 -26.67 4.30
N ASP A 126 -19.23 -25.92 4.95
CA ASP A 126 -19.76 -24.65 4.46
C ASP A 126 -18.85 -23.44 4.79
N TRP A 127 -17.73 -23.67 5.48
CA TRP A 127 -16.69 -22.67 5.72
C TRP A 127 -15.85 -22.38 4.47
N TYR A 128 -15.86 -23.31 3.49
CA TYR A 128 -15.14 -23.17 2.24
C TYR A 128 -16.08 -23.10 1.05
N CYS A 129 -15.64 -22.41 -0.02
CA CYS A 129 -16.44 -22.24 -1.22
C CYS A 129 -16.47 -23.51 -2.06
N ASN A 130 -17.67 -23.90 -2.53
CA ASN A 130 -17.91 -24.93 -3.53
C ASN A 130 -17.26 -26.30 -3.21
N VAL A 131 -17.29 -26.72 -1.93
CA VAL A 131 -16.84 -28.06 -1.54
C VAL A 131 -17.73 -29.11 -2.19
N ASN A 132 -17.13 -29.98 -3.02
CA ASN A 132 -17.84 -30.99 -3.79
C ASN A 132 -17.20 -32.39 -3.61
N PHE A 133 -17.87 -33.26 -2.91
CA PHE A 133 -17.41 -34.62 -2.58
C PHE A 133 -17.52 -35.63 -3.76
N TRP A 134 -18.03 -35.18 -4.90
CA TRP A 134 -18.00 -35.93 -6.16
C TRP A 134 -16.82 -35.56 -7.05
N GLY A 135 -16.02 -34.56 -6.63
CA GLY A 135 -14.83 -34.09 -7.31
C GLY A 135 -13.53 -34.71 -6.76
N ASN A 136 -12.40 -34.19 -7.26
CA ASN A 136 -11.07 -34.50 -6.75
C ASN A 136 -10.14 -33.28 -6.96
N ASN A 137 -8.95 -33.32 -6.42
CA ASN A 137 -7.90 -32.31 -6.58
C ASN A 137 -6.51 -32.97 -6.72
N GLU A 138 -5.45 -32.19 -6.94
CA GLU A 138 -4.09 -32.71 -7.11
C GLU A 138 -3.52 -33.45 -5.90
N TYR A 139 -4.09 -33.24 -4.71
CA TYR A 139 -3.72 -33.96 -3.47
C TYR A 139 -4.46 -35.30 -3.30
N ASN A 140 -5.36 -35.61 -4.24
CA ASN A 140 -6.15 -36.84 -4.25
C ASN A 140 -7.05 -37.00 -2.99
N ASP A 141 -7.61 -35.89 -2.49
CA ASP A 141 -8.48 -35.89 -1.31
C ASP A 141 -9.85 -36.54 -1.56
N GLY A 142 -10.24 -36.79 -2.82
CA GLY A 142 -11.56 -37.28 -3.20
C GLY A 142 -12.68 -36.23 -3.06
N PHE A 143 -12.34 -34.94 -3.06
CA PHE A 143 -13.26 -33.83 -3.18
C PHE A 143 -12.56 -32.62 -3.85
N SER A 144 -13.35 -31.70 -4.40
CA SER A 144 -12.88 -30.43 -4.94
C SER A 144 -13.44 -29.25 -4.16
N TYR A 145 -12.82 -28.09 -4.29
CA TYR A 145 -13.19 -26.84 -3.62
C TYR A 145 -12.61 -25.66 -4.38
N ASP A 146 -13.13 -24.46 -4.13
CA ASP A 146 -12.54 -23.23 -4.69
C ASP A 146 -11.22 -22.89 -3.97
N ASN A 147 -10.31 -22.29 -4.73
CA ASN A 147 -9.00 -21.89 -4.25
C ASN A 147 -8.65 -20.47 -4.70
N TRP A 148 -7.53 -19.95 -4.22
CA TRP A 148 -6.95 -18.69 -4.69
C TRP A 148 -5.93 -18.96 -5.80
N GLY A 149 -6.06 -18.22 -6.92
CA GLY A 149 -5.08 -18.22 -8.00
C GLY A 149 -4.87 -19.56 -8.71
N GLY A 150 -5.75 -20.55 -8.54
CA GLY A 150 -5.60 -21.91 -9.09
C GLY A 150 -4.78 -22.84 -8.21
N TYR A 151 -4.38 -22.42 -7.01
CA TYR A 151 -3.56 -23.20 -6.08
C TYR A 151 -4.43 -23.83 -4.98
N ASN A 152 -4.63 -25.15 -5.04
CA ASN A 152 -5.43 -25.87 -4.02
C ASN A 152 -4.80 -25.84 -2.62
N LEU A 153 -3.53 -25.45 -2.48
CA LEU A 153 -2.92 -25.18 -1.18
C LEU A 153 -3.57 -23.99 -0.46
N LEU A 154 -4.22 -23.09 -1.20
CA LEU A 154 -4.88 -21.87 -0.72
C LEU A 154 -6.41 -22.03 -0.81
N ALA A 155 -6.99 -22.79 0.12
CA ALA A 155 -8.42 -23.13 0.13
C ALA A 155 -9.29 -21.89 0.44
N LYS A 156 -10.19 -21.51 -0.48
CA LYS A 156 -10.97 -20.28 -0.39
C LYS A 156 -12.05 -20.36 0.68
N LEU A 157 -12.01 -19.44 1.65
CA LEU A 157 -13.02 -19.29 2.70
C LEU A 157 -14.33 -18.75 2.13
N ASN A 158 -15.45 -19.29 2.62
CA ASN A 158 -16.77 -18.77 2.38
C ASN A 158 -17.07 -17.60 3.32
N GLN A 159 -16.69 -16.40 2.92
CA GLN A 159 -16.83 -15.16 3.71
C GLN A 159 -18.30 -14.77 3.96
N ARG A 160 -19.27 -15.35 3.22
CA ARG A 160 -20.71 -15.17 3.44
C ARG A 160 -21.24 -16.06 4.56
N ASN A 161 -20.49 -17.05 4.98
CA ASN A 161 -20.84 -17.87 6.14
C ASN A 161 -20.65 -17.03 7.43
N PRO A 162 -21.70 -16.85 8.25
CA PRO A 162 -21.61 -16.07 9.49
C PRO A 162 -20.55 -16.60 10.47
N GLU A 163 -20.37 -17.93 10.56
CA GLU A 163 -19.37 -18.51 11.45
C GLU A 163 -17.94 -18.18 11.02
N VAL A 164 -17.66 -18.17 9.71
CA VAL A 164 -16.37 -17.73 9.15
C VAL A 164 -16.11 -16.26 9.46
N ARG A 165 -17.11 -15.42 9.21
CA ARG A 165 -17.03 -13.99 9.50
C ARG A 165 -16.77 -13.74 10.99
N ASP A 166 -17.55 -14.37 11.86
CA ASP A 166 -17.45 -14.18 13.31
C ASP A 166 -16.10 -14.70 13.83
N TYR A 167 -15.62 -15.84 13.31
CA TYR A 167 -14.29 -16.36 13.62
C TYR A 167 -13.15 -15.38 13.26
N ILE A 168 -13.19 -14.80 12.06
CA ILE A 168 -12.17 -13.82 11.64
C ILE A 168 -12.28 -12.51 12.44
N CYS A 169 -13.49 -12.06 12.75
CA CYS A 169 -13.70 -10.94 13.66
C CYS A 169 -13.07 -11.19 15.05
N ASP A 170 -13.20 -12.41 15.57
CA ASP A 170 -12.58 -12.81 16.84
C ASP A 170 -11.04 -12.94 16.74
N VAL A 171 -10.51 -13.29 15.57
CA VAL A 171 -9.07 -13.22 15.30
C VAL A 171 -8.55 -11.78 15.44
N ILE A 172 -9.26 -10.80 14.86
CA ILE A 172 -8.86 -9.38 14.99
C ILE A 172 -8.90 -8.92 16.44
N ARG A 173 -9.96 -9.25 17.19
CA ARG A 173 -10.06 -8.95 18.62
C ARG A 173 -8.90 -9.57 19.42
N PHE A 174 -8.56 -10.82 19.10
CA PHE A 174 -7.42 -11.52 19.72
C PHE A 174 -6.10 -10.80 19.40
N TRP A 175 -5.86 -10.42 18.13
CA TRP A 175 -4.63 -9.72 17.75
C TRP A 175 -4.45 -8.39 18.48
N VAL A 176 -5.53 -7.63 18.65
CA VAL A 176 -5.47 -6.37 19.38
C VAL A 176 -5.27 -6.62 20.88
N SER A 177 -6.01 -7.54 21.49
CA SER A 177 -5.91 -7.81 22.93
C SER A 177 -4.59 -8.45 23.34
N GLU A 178 -4.01 -9.29 22.48
CA GLU A 178 -2.76 -10.02 22.79
C GLU A 178 -1.51 -9.25 22.39
N PHE A 179 -1.54 -8.59 21.21
CA PHE A 179 -0.35 -7.99 20.62
C PHE A 179 -0.40 -6.46 20.53
N ASP A 180 -1.54 -5.84 20.84
CA ASP A 180 -1.76 -4.39 20.74
C ASP A 180 -1.49 -3.82 19.32
N VAL A 181 -1.77 -4.59 18.27
CA VAL A 181 -1.56 -4.18 16.87
C VAL A 181 -2.40 -2.95 16.50
N ASP A 182 -1.89 -2.10 15.61
CA ASP A 182 -2.49 -0.80 15.25
C ASP A 182 -3.32 -0.85 13.95
N GLY A 183 -3.29 -1.96 13.22
CA GLY A 183 -4.02 -2.11 11.98
C GLY A 183 -3.71 -3.41 11.25
N ILE A 184 -4.32 -3.57 10.09
CA ILE A 184 -4.18 -4.77 9.25
C ILE A 184 -4.09 -4.35 7.78
N ARG A 185 -3.18 -4.99 7.05
CA ARG A 185 -3.23 -5.08 5.58
C ARG A 185 -4.02 -6.34 5.23
N LEU A 186 -5.09 -6.21 4.48
CA LEU A 186 -5.87 -7.34 3.99
C LEU A 186 -5.29 -7.86 2.67
N ASP A 187 -4.81 -9.09 2.70
CA ASP A 187 -4.35 -9.84 1.53
C ASP A 187 -5.50 -10.04 0.54
N ALA A 188 -5.20 -9.93 -0.78
CA ALA A 188 -6.16 -10.15 -1.86
C ALA A 188 -7.51 -9.43 -1.64
N ALA A 189 -7.50 -8.18 -1.17
CA ALA A 189 -8.70 -7.46 -0.80
C ALA A 189 -9.65 -7.19 -1.98
N ASP A 190 -9.15 -7.23 -3.20
CA ASP A 190 -9.95 -7.06 -4.42
C ASP A 190 -10.96 -8.19 -4.67
N VAL A 191 -10.76 -9.35 -4.04
CA VAL A 191 -11.66 -10.52 -4.14
C VAL A 191 -12.42 -10.84 -2.85
N LEU A 192 -12.26 -10.03 -1.80
CA LEU A 192 -13.03 -10.18 -0.56
C LEU A 192 -14.49 -9.76 -0.76
N ASP A 193 -15.39 -10.45 -0.08
CA ASP A 193 -16.81 -10.07 -0.05
C ASP A 193 -17.00 -8.72 0.66
N PHE A 194 -17.83 -7.81 0.09
CA PHE A 194 -18.01 -6.46 0.63
C PHE A 194 -18.72 -6.44 1.99
N ASP A 195 -19.66 -7.33 2.24
CA ASP A 195 -20.34 -7.40 3.55
C ASP A 195 -19.39 -7.97 4.61
N PHE A 196 -18.49 -8.86 4.21
CA PHE A 196 -17.38 -9.29 5.05
C PHE A 196 -16.45 -8.12 5.39
N MET A 197 -16.02 -7.31 4.41
CA MET A 197 -15.19 -6.12 4.66
C MET A 197 -15.86 -5.10 5.58
N LYS A 198 -17.19 -4.89 5.44
CA LYS A 198 -17.95 -4.03 6.36
C LYS A 198 -17.93 -4.57 7.79
N ALA A 199 -18.05 -5.90 7.97
CA ALA A 199 -17.93 -6.52 9.29
C ALA A 199 -16.52 -6.32 9.88
N LEU A 200 -15.46 -6.46 9.08
CA LEU A 200 -14.09 -6.17 9.50
C LEU A 200 -13.92 -4.70 9.89
N ARG A 201 -14.53 -3.76 9.12
CA ARG A 201 -14.51 -2.32 9.46
C ARG A 201 -15.22 -2.05 10.78
N GLN A 202 -16.35 -2.70 11.02
CA GLN A 202 -17.09 -2.56 12.28
C GLN A 202 -16.25 -3.02 13.46
N VAL A 203 -15.58 -4.18 13.36
CA VAL A 203 -14.67 -4.67 14.40
C VAL A 203 -13.46 -3.75 14.58
N ALA A 204 -12.89 -3.24 13.49
CA ALA A 204 -11.80 -2.27 13.57
C ALA A 204 -12.18 -1.04 14.40
N ASN A 205 -13.39 -0.49 14.19
CA ASN A 205 -13.89 0.64 14.96
C ASN A 205 -14.18 0.29 16.44
N GLU A 206 -14.50 -0.99 16.73
CA GLU A 206 -14.77 -1.49 18.07
C GLU A 206 -13.50 -1.68 18.91
N VAL A 207 -12.44 -2.26 18.31
CA VAL A 207 -11.31 -2.78 19.08
C VAL A 207 -10.27 -1.72 19.46
N LYS A 208 -10.08 -0.70 18.64
CA LYS A 208 -9.07 0.33 18.90
C LYS A 208 -9.40 1.62 18.15
N PRO A 209 -9.36 2.81 18.78
CA PRO A 209 -9.46 4.06 18.05
C PRO A 209 -8.41 4.15 16.95
N GLU A 210 -8.81 4.58 15.75
CA GLU A 210 -7.92 4.73 14.59
C GLU A 210 -7.23 3.43 14.14
N PHE A 211 -7.85 2.25 14.42
CA PHE A 211 -7.37 0.98 13.87
C PHE A 211 -7.44 1.01 12.34
N TRP A 212 -6.30 0.87 11.69
CA TRP A 212 -6.21 1.08 10.25
C TRP A 212 -6.43 -0.21 9.46
N LEU A 213 -7.34 -0.16 8.49
CA LEU A 213 -7.55 -1.23 7.50
C LEU A 213 -7.06 -0.74 6.14
N MET A 214 -6.04 -1.40 5.61
CA MET A 214 -5.50 -1.20 4.27
C MET A 214 -5.66 -2.50 3.48
N GLY A 215 -6.17 -2.43 2.27
CA GLY A 215 -6.38 -3.60 1.41
C GLY A 215 -5.39 -3.68 0.26
N GLU A 216 -4.98 -4.87 -0.09
CA GLU A 216 -4.30 -5.10 -1.35
C GLU A 216 -5.31 -5.07 -2.50
N VAL A 217 -5.19 -4.06 -3.35
CA VAL A 217 -6.00 -3.92 -4.57
C VAL A 217 -5.08 -3.50 -5.71
N ILE A 218 -5.02 -4.34 -6.75
CA ILE A 218 -4.10 -4.11 -7.87
C ILE A 218 -4.75 -3.17 -8.90
N HIS A 219 -6.01 -3.40 -9.25
CA HIS A 219 -6.68 -2.69 -10.34
C HIS A 219 -8.10 -2.25 -9.95
N GLY A 220 -8.62 -1.25 -10.67
CA GLY A 220 -10.00 -0.81 -10.57
C GLY A 220 -10.16 0.62 -10.06
N ASP A 221 -11.39 0.98 -9.74
CA ASP A 221 -11.72 2.22 -9.05
C ASP A 221 -11.55 1.99 -7.55
N TYR A 222 -10.53 2.60 -6.97
CA TYR A 222 -10.16 2.41 -5.57
C TYR A 222 -11.23 2.87 -4.58
N ASN A 223 -12.14 3.78 -4.95
CA ASN A 223 -13.28 4.18 -4.12
C ASN A 223 -14.21 3.01 -3.78
N ARG A 224 -14.21 1.98 -4.61
CA ARG A 224 -15.00 0.78 -4.36
C ARG A 224 -14.61 0.09 -3.05
N TRP A 225 -13.33 0.13 -2.71
CA TRP A 225 -12.78 -0.51 -1.50
C TRP A 225 -12.43 0.49 -0.40
N ALA A 226 -11.85 1.64 -0.76
CA ALA A 226 -11.46 2.67 0.19
C ALA A 226 -12.57 3.71 0.34
N ASN A 227 -13.39 3.55 1.39
CA ASN A 227 -14.52 4.43 1.69
C ASN A 227 -14.90 4.33 3.18
N SER A 228 -15.94 5.05 3.60
CA SER A 228 -16.40 5.08 4.99
C SER A 228 -16.82 3.72 5.55
N ASP A 229 -17.30 2.81 4.70
CA ASP A 229 -17.97 1.58 5.12
C ASP A 229 -17.05 0.36 5.12
N THR A 230 -15.97 0.40 4.33
CA THR A 230 -15.07 -0.73 4.11
C THR A 230 -13.65 -0.41 4.58
N LEU A 231 -12.71 -0.11 3.68
CA LEU A 231 -11.31 0.09 4.03
C LEU A 231 -10.97 1.57 4.15
N HIS A 232 -9.94 1.90 4.93
CA HIS A 232 -9.43 3.26 5.04
C HIS A 232 -8.53 3.61 3.83
N SER A 233 -7.83 2.62 3.28
CA SER A 233 -6.86 2.78 2.20
C SER A 233 -6.71 1.48 1.42
N VAL A 234 -6.10 1.57 0.25
CA VAL A 234 -5.63 0.43 -0.55
C VAL A 234 -4.24 0.70 -1.10
N THR A 235 -3.58 -0.36 -1.57
CA THR A 235 -2.27 -0.29 -2.23
C THR A 235 -2.35 0.49 -3.55
N ASN A 236 -1.40 1.39 -3.78
CA ASN A 236 -1.36 2.25 -4.96
C ASN A 236 -0.52 1.65 -6.10
N TYR A 237 -0.99 0.53 -6.66
CA TYR A 237 -0.32 -0.11 -7.79
C TYR A 237 -0.25 0.76 -9.06
N HIS A 238 -1.21 1.66 -9.24
CA HIS A 238 -1.17 2.60 -10.36
C HIS A 238 0.03 3.55 -10.25
N LEU A 239 0.29 4.10 -9.06
CA LEU A 239 1.45 4.97 -8.85
C LEU A 239 2.75 4.16 -8.89
N HIS A 240 2.80 2.96 -8.29
CA HIS A 240 3.94 2.05 -8.39
C HIS A 240 4.35 1.86 -9.86
N LYS A 241 3.38 1.51 -10.73
CA LYS A 241 3.62 1.32 -12.17
C LYS A 241 4.13 2.60 -12.82
N ALA A 242 3.47 3.74 -12.57
CA ALA A 242 3.84 5.01 -13.17
C ALA A 242 5.22 5.50 -12.72
N LEU A 243 5.63 5.22 -11.46
CA LEU A 243 6.95 5.60 -10.95
C LEU A 243 8.08 4.94 -11.75
N TYR A 244 8.08 3.61 -11.91
CA TYR A 244 9.18 2.99 -12.65
C TYR A 244 9.09 3.21 -14.16
N SER A 245 7.91 3.12 -14.79
CA SER A 245 7.79 3.31 -16.23
C SER A 245 8.00 4.76 -16.63
N GLY A 246 7.43 5.72 -15.90
CA GLY A 246 7.63 7.14 -16.18
C GLY A 246 9.09 7.60 -16.09
N HIS A 247 9.89 6.96 -15.23
CA HIS A 247 11.34 7.20 -15.20
C HIS A 247 12.08 6.50 -16.35
N ASN A 248 11.78 5.23 -16.62
CA ASN A 248 12.43 4.45 -17.68
C ASN A 248 12.17 5.00 -19.07
N ASP A 249 10.94 5.50 -19.30
CA ASP A 249 10.51 6.05 -20.59
C ASP A 249 10.71 7.57 -20.67
N HIS A 250 11.30 8.20 -19.63
CA HIS A 250 11.40 9.65 -19.50
C HIS A 250 10.07 10.35 -19.76
N ASN A 251 9.01 9.90 -19.09
CA ASN A 251 7.64 10.35 -19.33
C ASN A 251 6.90 10.68 -18.01
N TYR A 252 7.15 11.86 -17.47
CA TYR A 252 6.45 12.33 -16.27
C TYR A 252 4.95 12.62 -16.46
N PHE A 253 4.47 12.72 -17.70
CA PHE A 253 3.03 12.81 -17.96
C PHE A 253 2.27 11.60 -17.45
N GLU A 254 2.88 10.41 -17.45
CA GLU A 254 2.26 9.20 -16.90
C GLU A 254 2.02 9.32 -15.39
N ILE A 255 3.01 9.84 -14.66
CA ILE A 255 2.91 10.06 -13.21
C ILE A 255 1.86 11.13 -12.92
N ALA A 256 1.93 12.29 -13.59
CA ALA A 256 0.99 13.38 -13.41
C ALA A 256 -0.46 12.96 -13.73
N HIS A 257 -0.66 12.19 -14.81
CA HIS A 257 -1.98 11.63 -15.16
C HIS A 257 -2.51 10.70 -14.04
N THR A 258 -1.65 9.84 -13.50
CA THR A 258 -2.02 8.95 -12.40
C THR A 258 -2.42 9.73 -11.16
N VAL A 259 -1.66 10.76 -10.78
CA VAL A 259 -1.97 11.62 -9.63
C VAL A 259 -3.30 12.37 -9.85
N LYS A 260 -3.51 12.92 -11.04
CA LYS A 260 -4.78 13.59 -11.39
C LYS A 260 -5.96 12.64 -11.23
N ARG A 261 -5.86 11.43 -11.77
CA ARG A 261 -6.92 10.42 -11.65
C ARG A 261 -7.23 10.06 -10.19
N LEU A 262 -6.22 9.96 -9.33
CA LEU A 262 -6.41 9.72 -7.90
C LEU A 262 -7.07 10.92 -7.19
N ASN A 263 -6.72 12.14 -7.58
CA ASN A 263 -7.39 13.34 -7.05
C ASN A 263 -8.88 13.40 -7.48
N ASP A 264 -9.19 13.01 -8.72
CA ASP A 264 -10.57 12.93 -9.23
C ASP A 264 -11.40 11.85 -8.47
N MET A 265 -10.75 10.87 -7.85
CA MET A 265 -11.35 9.91 -6.91
C MET A 265 -11.57 10.47 -5.49
N GLY A 266 -11.59 11.79 -5.30
CA GLY A 266 -11.86 12.41 -4.00
C GLY A 266 -10.64 12.52 -3.08
N GLY A 267 -9.43 12.43 -3.62
CA GLY A 267 -8.18 12.61 -2.86
C GLY A 267 -7.91 11.49 -1.87
N LEU A 268 -8.16 10.25 -2.25
CA LEU A 268 -7.87 9.07 -1.43
C LEU A 268 -6.41 9.07 -0.97
N LYS A 269 -6.18 8.81 0.32
CA LYS A 269 -4.84 8.62 0.88
C LYS A 269 -4.44 7.16 0.77
N LEU A 270 -3.88 6.79 -0.38
CA LEU A 270 -3.48 5.43 -0.71
C LEU A 270 -2.10 5.09 -0.14
N TYR A 271 -1.83 3.80 0.04
CA TYR A 271 -0.54 3.26 0.43
C TYR A 271 0.41 3.25 -0.77
N ASN A 272 1.32 4.23 -0.82
CA ASN A 272 2.30 4.40 -1.89
C ASN A 272 3.53 3.55 -1.64
N PHE A 273 4.03 2.88 -2.68
CA PHE A 273 5.25 2.06 -2.62
C PHE A 273 5.96 2.07 -3.97
N THR A 274 7.27 1.86 -3.95
CA THR A 274 8.08 1.69 -5.16
C THR A 274 8.25 0.22 -5.53
N ASP A 275 8.26 -0.66 -4.54
CA ASP A 275 8.29 -2.11 -4.66
C ASP A 275 7.72 -2.78 -3.39
N ASN A 276 7.50 -4.10 -3.44
CA ASN A 276 7.05 -4.92 -2.34
C ASN A 276 7.53 -6.37 -2.51
N HIS A 277 7.02 -7.30 -1.70
CA HIS A 277 7.42 -8.71 -1.71
C HIS A 277 6.92 -9.53 -2.92
N ASP A 278 6.08 -8.94 -3.80
CA ASP A 278 5.46 -9.61 -4.96
C ASP A 278 5.90 -9.03 -6.31
N VAL A 279 6.55 -7.86 -6.31
CA VAL A 279 7.02 -7.22 -7.53
C VAL A 279 8.54 -7.03 -7.50
N GLU A 280 9.14 -6.90 -8.68
CA GLU A 280 10.58 -6.66 -8.79
C GLU A 280 11.01 -5.44 -7.98
N ARG A 281 12.18 -5.55 -7.36
CA ARG A 281 12.83 -4.45 -6.63
C ARG A 281 12.96 -3.22 -7.52
N ILE A 282 12.64 -2.05 -6.97
CA ILE A 282 12.72 -0.79 -7.74
C ILE A 282 14.11 -0.56 -8.32
N TYR A 283 15.15 -0.90 -7.57
CA TYR A 283 16.52 -0.76 -8.04
C TYR A 283 16.82 -1.64 -9.26
N THR A 284 16.27 -2.85 -9.32
CA THR A 284 16.32 -3.72 -10.53
C THR A 284 15.52 -3.14 -11.68
N LYS A 285 14.30 -2.65 -11.38
CA LYS A 285 13.33 -2.20 -12.38
C LYS A 285 13.74 -0.92 -13.11
N LEU A 286 14.50 -0.05 -12.45
CA LEU A 286 15.01 1.18 -13.03
C LEU A 286 16.18 0.91 -13.98
N ASN A 287 16.04 1.31 -15.26
CA ASN A 287 17.08 1.22 -16.27
C ASN A 287 18.30 2.09 -15.89
N ASN A 288 18.05 3.33 -15.46
CA ASN A 288 19.06 4.21 -14.90
C ASN A 288 18.93 4.22 -13.36
N LYS A 289 19.93 3.68 -12.67
CA LYS A 289 19.92 3.59 -11.19
C LYS A 289 19.91 4.95 -10.49
N LYS A 290 20.34 6.02 -11.16
CA LYS A 290 20.25 7.39 -10.64
C LYS A 290 18.80 7.85 -10.48
N HIS A 291 17.85 7.25 -11.21
CA HIS A 291 16.42 7.52 -11.06
C HIS A 291 15.85 7.04 -9.72
N PHE A 292 16.63 6.32 -8.92
CA PHE A 292 16.25 5.98 -7.54
C PHE A 292 15.87 7.23 -6.73
N ALA A 293 16.65 8.31 -6.88
CA ALA A 293 16.41 9.55 -6.14
C ALA A 293 15.08 10.22 -6.54
N PRO A 294 14.82 10.61 -7.80
CA PRO A 294 13.56 11.26 -8.15
C PRO A 294 12.33 10.35 -7.95
N ALA A 295 12.46 9.02 -8.11
CA ALA A 295 11.37 8.08 -7.88
C ALA A 295 10.94 8.06 -6.39
N HIS A 296 11.89 8.05 -5.45
CA HIS A 296 11.59 8.08 -4.02
C HIS A 296 11.15 9.47 -3.55
N ILE A 297 11.72 10.56 -4.08
CA ILE A 297 11.23 11.91 -3.82
C ILE A 297 9.74 12.00 -4.16
N LEU A 298 9.32 11.51 -5.33
CA LEU A 298 7.92 11.47 -5.73
C LEU A 298 7.07 10.58 -4.83
N SER A 299 7.54 9.36 -4.50
CA SER A 299 6.82 8.44 -3.62
C SER A 299 6.52 9.04 -2.25
N TYR A 300 7.45 9.82 -1.69
CA TYR A 300 7.33 10.45 -0.38
C TYR A 300 6.53 11.75 -0.38
N THR A 301 6.44 12.45 -1.50
CA THR A 301 5.89 13.81 -1.55
C THR A 301 4.54 13.91 -2.28
N LEU A 302 4.22 12.98 -3.17
CA LEU A 302 2.89 12.88 -3.78
C LEU A 302 1.82 12.51 -2.73
N PRO A 303 0.53 12.82 -3.00
CA PRO A 303 -0.55 12.42 -2.11
C PRO A 303 -0.56 10.92 -1.82
N GLY A 304 -0.74 10.55 -0.55
CA GLY A 304 -0.74 9.17 -0.09
C GLY A 304 0.16 8.95 1.13
N VAL A 305 0.31 7.70 1.53
CA VAL A 305 1.09 7.23 2.69
C VAL A 305 2.30 6.45 2.16
N PRO A 306 3.53 6.97 2.27
CA PRO A 306 4.71 6.34 1.69
C PRO A 306 5.13 5.09 2.44
N SER A 307 5.66 4.13 1.70
CA SER A 307 6.24 2.89 2.21
C SER A 307 7.51 2.50 1.47
N VAL A 308 8.45 1.91 2.18
CA VAL A 308 9.65 1.29 1.63
C VAL A 308 9.71 -0.17 2.09
N TYR A 309 9.96 -1.07 1.16
CA TYR A 309 10.12 -2.49 1.44
C TYR A 309 11.54 -2.79 1.91
N TYR A 310 11.71 -3.66 2.92
CA TYR A 310 13.01 -3.94 3.53
C TYR A 310 14.07 -4.31 2.50
N GLY A 311 15.23 -3.71 2.63
CA GLY A 311 16.34 -3.86 1.69
C GLY A 311 16.30 -2.87 0.52
N SER A 312 15.15 -2.31 0.15
CA SER A 312 15.08 -1.33 -0.94
C SER A 312 15.73 -0.02 -0.57
N GLU A 313 15.77 0.34 0.71
CA GLU A 313 16.54 1.48 1.21
C GLU A 313 18.06 1.33 1.00
N PHE A 314 18.55 0.11 0.81
CA PHE A 314 19.96 -0.15 0.51
C PHE A 314 20.25 -0.18 -0.99
N GLY A 315 19.22 -0.13 -1.84
CA GLY A 315 19.34 -0.30 -3.28
C GLY A 315 19.68 -1.73 -3.69
N ILE A 316 19.21 -2.74 -2.93
CA ILE A 316 19.42 -4.13 -3.32
C ILE A 316 18.61 -4.49 -4.57
N GLU A 317 19.15 -5.37 -5.36
CA GLU A 317 18.51 -5.90 -6.55
C GLU A 317 17.67 -7.15 -6.22
N GLY A 318 16.65 -7.40 -7.02
CA GLY A 318 15.81 -8.60 -6.95
C GLY A 318 14.86 -8.62 -8.13
N LYS A 319 14.97 -9.67 -8.95
CA LYS A 319 14.16 -9.87 -10.15
C LYS A 319 13.09 -10.93 -9.87
N LYS A 320 11.85 -10.66 -10.28
CA LYS A 320 10.79 -11.66 -10.17
C LYS A 320 11.07 -12.80 -11.14
N GLU A 321 11.20 -14.01 -10.61
CA GLU A 321 11.37 -15.22 -11.39
C GLU A 321 10.02 -15.90 -11.64
N ARG A 322 9.95 -16.72 -12.71
CA ARG A 322 8.69 -17.34 -13.09
C ARG A 322 8.10 -18.27 -12.03
N TRP A 323 8.95 -18.88 -11.22
CA TRP A 323 8.57 -19.92 -10.26
C TRP A 323 9.10 -19.70 -8.85
N SER A 324 9.69 -18.56 -8.58
CA SER A 324 10.24 -18.22 -7.28
C SER A 324 10.22 -16.72 -7.04
N ASP A 325 9.85 -16.32 -5.82
CA ASP A 325 9.97 -14.97 -5.31
C ASP A 325 11.18 -14.79 -4.38
N ASP A 326 12.10 -15.77 -4.33
CA ASP A 326 13.22 -15.78 -3.39
C ASP A 326 14.11 -14.54 -3.50
N SER A 327 14.40 -14.11 -4.74
CA SER A 327 15.21 -12.90 -4.98
C SER A 327 14.54 -11.61 -4.48
N LEU A 328 13.21 -11.62 -4.31
CA LEU A 328 12.45 -10.50 -3.76
C LEU A 328 12.43 -10.52 -2.22
N ARG A 329 12.71 -11.67 -1.61
CA ARG A 329 12.54 -11.95 -0.17
C ARG A 329 13.84 -12.44 0.49
N PRO A 330 15.01 -11.75 0.25
CA PRO A 330 16.30 -12.23 0.73
C PRO A 330 16.42 -12.16 2.25
N GLU A 331 17.24 -13.03 2.81
CA GLU A 331 17.79 -12.85 4.15
C GLU A 331 18.75 -11.66 4.17
N LEU A 332 18.65 -10.82 5.21
CA LEU A 332 19.59 -9.70 5.43
C LEU A 332 20.15 -9.75 6.84
N HIS A 333 21.45 -9.53 6.97
CA HIS A 333 22.12 -9.46 8.25
C HIS A 333 22.35 -7.99 8.64
N TYR A 334 21.85 -7.60 9.81
CA TYR A 334 21.93 -6.20 10.29
C TYR A 334 23.36 -5.66 10.27
N GLU A 335 24.35 -6.47 10.64
CA GLU A 335 25.76 -6.07 10.69
C GLU A 335 26.32 -5.56 9.35
N ASP A 336 25.79 -6.05 8.23
CA ASP A 336 26.20 -5.63 6.87
C ASP A 336 25.68 -4.23 6.52
N TYR A 337 24.64 -3.75 7.22
CA TYR A 337 23.93 -2.51 6.91
C TYR A 337 23.90 -1.49 8.06
N LYS A 338 24.46 -1.78 9.23
CA LYS A 338 24.39 -0.93 10.43
C LYS A 338 24.87 0.51 10.20
N ASP A 339 25.81 0.72 9.29
CA ASP A 339 26.35 2.03 8.94
C ASP A 339 25.79 2.59 7.62
N ALA A 340 24.75 1.95 7.04
CA ALA A 340 24.25 2.31 5.71
C ALA A 340 23.72 3.75 5.62
N ILE A 341 23.15 4.29 6.69
CA ILE A 341 22.72 5.71 6.72
C ILE A 341 23.87 6.67 6.40
N LYS A 342 25.09 6.32 6.80
CA LYS A 342 26.30 7.13 6.55
C LYS A 342 26.98 6.81 5.22
N ASN A 343 26.96 5.54 4.82
CA ASN A 343 27.84 5.01 3.76
C ASN A 343 27.09 4.66 2.47
N ASN A 344 25.75 4.50 2.52
CA ASN A 344 24.96 4.12 1.36
C ASN A 344 24.09 5.31 0.90
N PRO A 345 24.29 5.83 -0.33
CA PRO A 345 23.54 6.99 -0.82
C PRO A 345 22.02 6.79 -0.86
N CYS A 346 21.54 5.57 -1.16
CA CYS A 346 20.13 5.24 -1.17
C CYS A 346 19.54 5.37 0.25
N THR A 347 20.22 4.77 1.25
CA THR A 347 19.79 4.82 2.65
C THR A 347 19.84 6.24 3.21
N THR A 348 20.89 7.01 2.89
CA THR A 348 20.99 8.42 3.28
C THR A 348 19.81 9.24 2.75
N LEU A 349 19.46 9.04 1.48
CA LEU A 349 18.29 9.71 0.87
C LEU A 349 17.00 9.32 1.56
N ILE A 350 16.74 8.02 1.75
CA ILE A 350 15.51 7.52 2.40
C ILE A 350 15.39 8.08 3.82
N ALA A 351 16.47 8.11 4.59
CA ALA A 351 16.46 8.66 5.93
C ALA A 351 16.12 10.17 5.95
N ARG A 352 16.62 10.95 5.00
CA ARG A 352 16.26 12.37 4.85
C ARG A 352 14.80 12.53 4.46
N LEU A 353 14.32 11.78 3.47
CA LEU A 353 12.93 11.81 3.03
C LEU A 353 11.97 11.45 4.16
N GLY A 354 12.31 10.42 4.96
CA GLY A 354 11.51 10.03 6.13
C GLY A 354 11.36 11.14 7.15
N LYS A 355 12.46 11.83 7.49
CA LYS A 355 12.45 12.98 8.41
C LYS A 355 11.63 14.14 7.85
N VAL A 356 11.90 14.53 6.60
CA VAL A 356 11.17 15.62 5.93
C VAL A 356 9.66 15.34 5.90
N ARG A 357 9.26 14.09 5.61
CA ARG A 357 7.86 13.71 5.57
C ARG A 357 7.17 13.82 6.93
N GLN A 358 7.84 13.50 8.03
CA GLN A 358 7.28 13.62 9.39
C GLN A 358 7.19 15.08 9.85
N GLU A 359 8.19 15.90 9.52
CA GLU A 359 8.28 17.30 9.96
C GLU A 359 7.37 18.22 9.14
N VAL A 360 7.19 17.97 7.85
CA VAL A 360 6.51 18.85 6.90
C VAL A 360 5.06 18.41 6.70
N LYS A 361 4.16 18.92 7.54
CA LYS A 361 2.72 18.58 7.53
C LYS A 361 2.04 18.79 6.18
N ALA A 362 2.50 19.74 5.37
CA ALA A 362 1.99 19.95 4.02
C ALA A 362 2.16 18.71 3.12
N LEU A 363 3.15 17.86 3.34
CA LEU A 363 3.32 16.62 2.58
C LEU A 363 2.27 15.56 2.94
N SER A 364 1.74 15.58 4.17
CA SER A 364 0.69 14.65 4.63
C SER A 364 -0.72 15.14 4.33
N TYR A 365 -0.98 16.43 4.53
CA TYR A 365 -2.32 17.02 4.50
C TYR A 365 -2.56 18.00 3.37
N GLY A 366 -1.48 18.50 2.72
CA GLY A 366 -1.56 19.58 1.75
C GLY A 366 -2.29 19.21 0.47
N ASP A 367 -2.96 20.19 -0.11
CA ASP A 367 -3.50 20.10 -1.47
C ASP A 367 -2.37 19.93 -2.47
N TYR A 368 -2.62 19.14 -3.49
CA TYR A 368 -1.70 18.99 -4.62
C TYR A 368 -2.03 19.97 -5.73
N ARG A 369 -1.01 20.65 -6.26
CA ARG A 369 -1.13 21.51 -7.43
C ARG A 369 0.09 21.34 -8.34
N GLU A 370 -0.13 20.94 -9.60
CA GLU A 370 0.90 20.92 -10.63
C GLU A 370 1.39 22.34 -10.94
N LEU A 371 2.71 22.52 -11.03
CA LEU A 371 3.36 23.81 -11.36
C LEU A 371 4.09 23.79 -12.70
N MET A 372 4.74 22.67 -13.03
CA MET A 372 5.44 22.45 -14.28
C MET A 372 5.40 20.97 -14.66
N LEU A 373 5.19 20.66 -15.91
CA LEU A 373 5.21 19.30 -16.41
C LEU A 373 5.78 19.27 -17.83
N THR A 374 6.82 18.49 -18.01
CA THR A 374 7.39 18.09 -19.31
C THR A 374 7.62 16.58 -19.30
N ASN A 375 8.18 16.01 -20.34
CA ASN A 375 8.54 14.59 -20.33
C ASN A 375 9.58 14.27 -19.23
N ARG A 376 10.52 15.20 -18.98
CA ARG A 376 11.69 14.96 -18.12
C ARG A 376 11.73 15.78 -16.84
N GLN A 377 10.91 16.83 -16.73
CA GLN A 377 10.86 17.71 -15.58
C GLN A 377 9.43 17.75 -15.03
N TYR A 378 9.33 17.66 -13.70
CA TYR A 378 8.06 17.74 -13.02
C TYR A 378 8.20 18.54 -11.74
N ALA A 379 7.28 19.50 -11.54
CA ALA A 379 7.19 20.28 -10.32
C ALA A 379 5.74 20.44 -9.89
N PHE A 380 5.51 20.37 -8.59
CA PHE A 380 4.20 20.57 -7.98
C PHE A 380 4.33 21.21 -6.58
N SER A 381 3.24 21.75 -6.08
CA SER A 381 3.18 22.23 -4.69
C SER A 381 2.23 21.38 -3.84
N ARG A 382 2.54 21.33 -2.54
CA ARG A 382 1.71 20.82 -1.47
C ARG A 382 1.43 21.97 -0.51
N ASN A 383 0.14 22.33 -0.36
CA ASN A 383 -0.25 23.52 0.38
C ASN A 383 -1.11 23.15 1.59
N HIS A 384 -0.71 23.56 2.79
CA HIS A 384 -1.42 23.30 4.04
C HIS A 384 -1.16 24.43 5.03
N ASP A 385 -2.22 24.94 5.65
CA ASP A 385 -2.18 25.97 6.69
C ASP A 385 -1.28 27.18 6.34
N GLY A 386 -1.35 27.63 5.09
CA GLY A 386 -0.56 28.77 4.60
C GLY A 386 0.90 28.42 4.24
N VAL A 387 1.32 27.20 4.46
CA VAL A 387 2.63 26.68 4.05
C VAL A 387 2.52 26.06 2.65
N SER A 388 3.33 26.56 1.71
CA SER A 388 3.42 26.04 0.34
C SER A 388 4.79 25.39 0.14
N VAL A 389 4.83 24.08 0.08
CA VAL A 389 6.05 23.30 -0.22
C VAL A 389 6.09 23.04 -1.72
N VAL A 390 7.23 23.29 -2.36
CA VAL A 390 7.44 23.04 -3.78
C VAL A 390 8.35 21.85 -3.96
N VAL A 391 7.93 20.88 -4.75
CA VAL A 391 8.71 19.68 -5.09
C VAL A 391 9.12 19.75 -6.55
N THR A 392 10.39 19.48 -6.82
CA THR A 392 10.97 19.48 -8.18
C THR A 392 11.71 18.17 -8.43
N VAL A 393 11.49 17.55 -9.58
CA VAL A 393 12.24 16.38 -10.04
C VAL A 393 12.65 16.53 -11.50
N ASN A 394 13.78 15.94 -11.83
CA ASN A 394 14.38 15.95 -13.17
C ASN A 394 14.95 14.56 -13.47
N ASN A 395 14.45 13.88 -14.50
CA ASN A 395 15.00 12.59 -14.97
C ASN A 395 15.80 12.71 -16.27
N ASP A 396 16.26 13.93 -16.60
CA ASP A 396 17.23 14.15 -17.68
C ASP A 396 18.66 13.98 -17.18
N ASP A 397 19.59 13.68 -18.10
CA ASP A 397 21.02 13.61 -17.86
C ASP A 397 21.70 14.99 -17.76
N SER A 398 20.93 16.07 -17.93
CA SER A 398 21.37 17.46 -17.81
C SER A 398 20.61 18.18 -16.70
N ASP A 399 21.28 19.12 -16.03
CA ASP A 399 20.64 20.04 -15.09
C ASP A 399 19.57 20.88 -15.80
N TYR A 400 18.52 21.24 -15.07
CA TYR A 400 17.42 22.04 -15.63
C TYR A 400 17.02 23.17 -14.70
N VAL A 401 16.97 24.39 -15.21
CA VAL A 401 16.54 25.57 -14.46
C VAL A 401 15.02 25.72 -14.55
N MET A 402 14.35 25.72 -13.39
CA MET A 402 12.91 25.92 -13.29
C MET A 402 12.61 27.29 -12.67
N THR A 403 11.65 28.02 -13.24
CA THR A 403 11.03 29.20 -12.63
C THR A 403 9.64 28.82 -12.19
N LEU A 404 9.38 28.79 -10.89
CA LEU A 404 8.18 28.22 -10.30
C LEU A 404 7.45 29.22 -9.39
N PRO A 405 6.12 29.27 -9.43
CA PRO A 405 5.37 30.06 -8.48
C PRO A 405 5.70 29.63 -7.03
N ALA A 406 5.98 30.59 -6.20
CA ALA A 406 6.23 30.42 -4.78
C ALA A 406 5.00 30.84 -3.97
N GLY A 407 4.92 30.37 -2.71
CA GLY A 407 3.96 30.87 -1.74
C GLY A 407 4.37 32.25 -1.21
N ASN A 408 3.84 32.62 -0.04
CA ASN A 408 4.03 33.95 0.56
C ASN A 408 5.37 34.14 1.31
N ALA A 409 6.27 33.14 1.28
CA ALA A 409 7.58 33.23 1.93
C ALA A 409 8.55 34.11 1.13
N ALA A 410 9.52 34.75 1.81
CA ALA A 410 10.55 35.53 1.18
C ALA A 410 11.70 34.66 0.62
N GLU A 411 11.92 33.52 1.25
CA GLU A 411 12.99 32.57 0.91
C GLU A 411 12.48 31.14 1.02
N TYR A 412 13.10 30.23 0.29
CA TYR A 412 12.94 28.78 0.40
C TYR A 412 14.27 28.11 0.67
N ILE A 413 14.22 26.94 1.31
CA ILE A 413 15.38 26.09 1.55
C ILE A 413 15.12 24.70 1.00
N GLY A 414 16.07 24.14 0.26
CA GLY A 414 16.07 22.76 -0.19
C GLY A 414 16.27 21.81 1.00
N ALA A 415 15.28 20.97 1.31
CA ALA A 415 15.33 20.04 2.45
C ALA A 415 16.39 18.95 2.27
N LEU A 416 16.77 18.62 1.03
CA LEU A 416 17.78 17.61 0.74
C LEU A 416 19.19 18.21 0.56
N SER A 417 19.29 19.41 -0.04
CA SER A 417 20.57 20.05 -0.34
C SER A 417 21.01 21.09 0.69
N GLY A 418 20.07 21.72 1.38
CA GLY A 418 20.33 22.90 2.21
C GLY A 418 20.48 24.20 1.41
N GLU A 419 20.32 24.18 0.09
CA GLU A 419 20.38 25.36 -0.77
C GLU A 419 19.27 26.36 -0.40
N LYS A 420 19.61 27.65 -0.34
CA LYS A 420 18.63 28.72 -0.09
C LYS A 420 18.38 29.52 -1.37
N VAL A 421 17.10 29.75 -1.65
CA VAL A 421 16.69 30.53 -2.82
C VAL A 421 15.71 31.62 -2.39
N SER A 422 15.91 32.84 -2.90
CA SER A 422 15.01 33.97 -2.62
C SER A 422 13.81 33.96 -3.57
N VAL A 423 12.68 34.44 -3.07
CA VAL A 423 11.48 34.65 -3.88
C VAL A 423 11.59 36.02 -4.57
N VAL A 424 11.53 36.05 -5.88
CA VAL A 424 11.58 37.27 -6.69
C VAL A 424 10.33 37.32 -7.57
N ASN A 425 9.55 38.39 -7.47
CA ASN A 425 8.29 38.56 -8.19
C ASN A 425 7.31 37.37 -8.05
N GLY A 426 7.24 36.79 -6.85
CA GLY A 426 6.35 35.68 -6.55
C GLY A 426 6.83 34.32 -7.08
N ASN A 427 8.08 34.21 -7.55
CA ASN A 427 8.66 32.97 -8.06
C ASN A 427 9.99 32.65 -7.37
N ILE A 428 10.32 31.36 -7.30
CA ILE A 428 11.66 30.83 -7.07
C ILE A 428 12.28 30.39 -8.39
N VAL A 429 13.59 30.59 -8.52
CA VAL A 429 14.38 30.08 -9.65
C VAL A 429 15.38 29.07 -9.10
N VAL A 430 15.25 27.81 -9.51
CA VAL A 430 15.98 26.69 -8.96
C VAL A 430 16.66 25.88 -10.06
N ASN A 431 17.90 25.44 -9.81
CA ASN A 431 18.64 24.56 -10.73
C ASN A 431 18.51 23.11 -10.25
N VAL A 432 17.61 22.35 -10.85
CA VAL A 432 17.39 20.93 -10.50
C VAL A 432 18.43 20.06 -11.20
N LYS A 433 19.22 19.36 -10.41
CA LYS A 433 20.31 18.53 -10.91
C LYS A 433 19.81 17.36 -11.77
N ALA A 434 20.67 16.92 -12.69
CA ALA A 434 20.43 15.75 -13.53
C ALA A 434 20.08 14.51 -12.70
N ASN A 435 19.04 13.78 -13.08
CA ASN A 435 18.58 12.54 -12.42
C ASN A 435 18.33 12.71 -10.91
N ASN A 436 17.80 13.85 -10.49
CA ASN A 436 17.62 14.20 -9.08
C ASN A 436 16.35 15.03 -8.85
N GLY A 437 16.16 15.52 -7.65
CA GLY A 437 15.08 16.40 -7.26
C GLY A 437 15.34 17.08 -5.92
N GLU A 438 14.39 17.96 -5.53
CA GLU A 438 14.48 18.72 -4.29
C GLU A 438 13.09 19.01 -3.72
N ILE A 439 13.03 19.20 -2.42
CA ILE A 439 11.83 19.60 -1.68
C ILE A 439 12.09 20.98 -1.09
N TRP A 440 11.52 22.00 -1.71
CA TRP A 440 11.70 23.39 -1.32
C TRP A 440 10.69 23.76 -0.24
N ILE A 441 11.17 24.05 0.96
CA ILE A 441 10.36 24.41 2.12
C ILE A 441 10.47 25.91 2.36
N PRO A 442 9.36 26.65 2.66
CA PRO A 442 9.42 28.06 3.02
C PRO A 442 10.37 28.27 4.20
N TYR A 443 11.38 29.13 4.01
CA TYR A 443 12.31 29.50 5.06
C TYR A 443 11.78 30.73 5.79
N VAL A 444 11.28 30.52 7.00
CA VAL A 444 10.88 31.60 7.89
C VAL A 444 12.06 31.90 8.81
N LYS A 445 12.78 32.99 8.53
CA LYS A 445 13.70 33.52 9.50
C LYS A 445 12.85 33.90 10.71
N ALA A 446 13.08 33.31 11.87
CA ALA A 446 12.34 33.66 13.08
C ALA A 446 12.38 35.18 13.24
N MET A 447 11.27 35.87 12.97
CA MET A 447 11.10 37.24 13.42
C MET A 447 11.05 37.11 14.93
N VAL A 448 12.12 37.58 15.59
CA VAL A 448 12.10 37.90 17.01
C VAL A 448 10.96 38.91 17.15
N ALA A 449 9.80 38.45 17.60
CA ALA A 449 8.75 39.33 18.03
C ALA A 449 9.26 40.07 19.27
N LEU A 450 9.75 41.24 19.05
CA LEU A 450 9.84 42.26 20.08
C LEU A 450 8.39 42.51 20.51
N ASP A 451 8.07 42.21 21.77
CA ASP A 451 6.83 42.53 22.49
C ASP A 451 5.86 41.38 22.84
N ASN A 452 6.33 40.19 23.21
CA ASN A 452 5.61 39.44 24.26
C ASN A 452 6.48 38.29 24.86
N PRO A 453 6.91 38.38 26.13
CA PRO A 453 7.80 37.39 26.74
C PRO A 453 7.13 36.06 27.07
N GLU A 454 5.83 35.90 26.90
CA GLU A 454 5.08 34.68 27.31
C GLU A 454 4.65 33.74 26.18
N GLN A 455 4.99 34.04 24.92
CA GLN A 455 4.80 33.13 23.81
C GLN A 455 6.14 32.78 23.15
N LYS A 456 6.97 32.01 23.84
CA LYS A 456 8.09 31.31 23.24
C LYS A 456 7.54 30.10 22.47
N ILE A 457 7.11 30.31 21.23
CA ILE A 457 7.09 29.23 20.25
C ILE A 457 8.53 29.02 19.89
N ASN A 458 9.13 27.94 20.39
CA ASN A 458 10.42 27.44 19.93
C ASN A 458 10.23 26.93 18.49
N VAL A 459 10.32 27.83 17.54
CA VAL A 459 10.59 27.48 16.16
C VAL A 459 12.11 27.26 16.12
N ALA A 460 12.52 26.02 16.37
CA ALA A 460 13.88 25.60 16.06
C ALA A 460 14.17 25.99 14.61
N GLU A 461 15.27 26.68 14.38
CA GLU A 461 15.77 26.91 13.03
C GLU A 461 15.85 25.56 12.34
N MET A 462 14.99 25.30 11.35
CA MET A 462 15.15 24.15 10.46
C MET A 462 16.36 24.43 9.58
N ASN A 463 17.53 24.20 10.14
CA ASN A 463 18.79 24.26 9.43
C ASN A 463 19.13 22.81 8.99
N PRO A 464 19.04 22.50 7.69
CA PRO A 464 19.38 21.15 7.20
C PRO A 464 20.82 20.72 7.52
N THR A 465 21.71 21.67 7.75
CA THR A 465 23.09 21.42 8.20
C THR A 465 23.20 21.11 9.69
N SER A 466 22.19 21.44 10.53
CA SER A 466 22.16 21.03 11.94
C SER A 466 21.53 19.63 12.13
N MET A 467 21.15 18.93 11.07
CA MET A 467 20.92 17.49 11.08
C MET A 467 22.27 16.74 11.12
N GLU A 468 23.17 17.13 12.02
CA GLU A 468 24.24 16.24 12.47
C GLU A 468 23.54 15.08 13.16
N PHE A 469 23.70 13.89 12.59
CA PHE A 469 23.31 12.65 13.25
C PHE A 469 23.99 12.63 14.62
N ALA A 470 23.20 12.71 15.69
CA ALA A 470 23.73 12.55 17.04
C ALA A 470 24.37 11.17 17.10
N THR A 471 25.68 11.15 17.01
CA THR A 471 26.49 10.00 17.34
C THR A 471 26.57 9.94 18.86
N GLU A 472 26.09 8.83 19.39
CA GLU A 472 26.32 8.37 20.77
C GLU A 472 25.84 9.30 21.88
N ASP A 473 24.55 9.24 22.23
CA ASP A 473 24.14 9.55 23.61
C ASP A 473 24.28 8.27 24.45
N LYS A 474 25.24 8.31 25.37
CA LYS A 474 25.39 7.38 26.46
C LYS A 474 24.09 7.39 27.29
N PHE A 475 23.41 6.26 27.32
CA PHE A 475 22.33 6.04 28.28
C PHE A 475 22.96 5.96 29.69
N GLU A 476 22.82 7.02 30.47
CA GLU A 476 22.88 6.94 31.92
C GLU A 476 21.51 6.42 32.42
N GLU A 477 21.55 5.34 33.17
CA GLU A 477 20.41 4.82 33.92
C GLU A 477 20.00 5.87 34.96
N GLU A 478 18.88 6.57 34.74
CA GLU A 478 18.24 7.33 35.81
C GLU A 478 17.14 6.51 36.48
N ASN A 479 17.26 6.44 37.79
CA ASN A 479 16.39 5.77 38.74
C ASN A 479 14.95 6.25 38.68
N THR A 480 14.04 5.29 38.82
CA THR A 480 12.62 5.47 39.09
C THR A 480 12.42 6.17 40.44
N GLU A 481 11.79 7.34 40.45
CA GLU A 481 11.05 7.85 41.59
C GLU A 481 9.57 7.95 41.25
N GLU A 482 8.77 7.33 42.11
CA GLU A 482 7.31 7.37 42.15
C GLU A 482 6.83 8.80 42.36
N VAL A 483 5.82 9.23 41.59
CA VAL A 483 5.02 10.42 41.93
C VAL A 483 3.55 10.08 41.88
N ASP A 484 2.94 10.31 43.02
CA ASP A 484 1.56 10.09 43.40
C ASP A 484 0.52 10.79 42.51
N VAL A 485 -0.60 10.08 42.39
CA VAL A 485 -1.87 10.51 41.81
C VAL A 485 -2.52 11.60 42.69
N ILE A 486 -2.90 12.72 42.11
CA ILE A 486 -3.94 13.61 42.66
C ILE A 486 -5.08 13.71 41.68
N VAL A 487 -6.21 13.14 42.09
CA VAL A 487 -7.54 13.31 41.50
C VAL A 487 -8.13 14.62 42.04
N SER A 488 -8.68 15.46 41.20
CA SER A 488 -9.68 16.47 41.59
C SER A 488 -10.80 16.57 40.56
N GLU A 489 -11.98 16.42 41.11
CA GLU A 489 -13.31 16.39 40.53
C GLU A 489 -13.81 17.77 40.04
N GLU A 490 -14.81 17.63 39.14
CA GLU A 490 -16.00 18.51 38.93
C GLU A 490 -15.86 19.91 38.32
N LEU A 491 -16.60 20.11 37.25
CA LEU A 491 -17.88 20.89 37.30
C LEU A 491 -18.62 20.87 35.94
N SER A 492 -19.91 20.58 36.07
CA SER A 492 -21.00 20.60 35.12
C SER A 492 -21.31 21.98 34.51
N GLY A 493 -21.89 21.96 33.33
CA GLY A 493 -22.54 23.12 32.72
C GLY A 493 -23.36 22.71 31.48
N GLU A 494 -24.61 22.26 31.73
CA GLU A 494 -25.67 22.31 30.73
C GLU A 494 -26.11 23.75 30.53
N GLU A 495 -26.37 24.14 29.30
CA GLU A 495 -27.54 24.89 28.81
C GLU A 495 -27.28 25.51 27.43
N ASP A 496 -28.36 25.46 26.62
CA ASP A 496 -28.66 26.22 25.42
C ASP A 496 -28.38 25.59 24.04
N SER A 497 -29.33 24.76 23.63
CA SER A 497 -29.72 24.63 22.21
C SER A 497 -31.22 24.34 22.07
N LYS A 498 -32.02 25.36 22.26
CA LYS A 498 -33.41 25.47 21.75
C LYS A 498 -33.58 26.86 21.21
N ASN A 499 -33.50 26.98 19.87
CA ASN A 499 -34.23 27.95 19.05
C ASN A 499 -33.57 27.99 17.66
N ILE A 500 -34.13 27.31 16.75
CA ILE A 500 -34.28 27.61 15.30
C ILE A 500 -35.06 26.40 14.70
N ALA A 501 -36.37 26.42 14.94
CA ALA A 501 -37.31 25.60 14.20
C ALA A 501 -38.72 26.23 14.33
N SER A 502 -38.88 27.41 13.74
CA SER A 502 -40.20 27.96 13.46
C SER A 502 -40.04 29.14 12.51
N GLU A 503 -39.98 28.86 11.21
CA GLU A 503 -40.28 29.79 10.12
C GLU A 503 -40.01 29.11 8.78
N VAL A 504 -40.80 28.10 8.43
CA VAL A 504 -41.16 27.74 7.05
C VAL A 504 -42.37 26.81 7.13
N ALA A 505 -43.54 27.34 7.35
CA ALA A 505 -44.80 26.67 7.12
C ALA A 505 -45.87 27.75 6.95
N GLU A 506 -46.00 28.24 5.72
CA GLU A 506 -47.21 28.91 5.20
C GLU A 506 -46.98 29.35 3.76
N ALA A 507 -47.11 28.42 2.80
CA ALA A 507 -47.55 28.69 1.42
C ALA A 507 -47.68 27.38 0.62
N GLU A 508 -48.65 26.58 0.92
CA GLU A 508 -49.20 25.57 -0.04
C GLU A 508 -50.70 25.50 0.16
N THR A 509 -51.40 26.22 -0.66
CA THR A 509 -52.84 26.03 -0.85
C THR A 509 -53.15 25.66 -2.29
N GLU A 510 -53.74 24.46 -2.42
CA GLU A 510 -54.65 24.04 -3.50
C GLU A 510 -54.13 23.94 -4.94
N VAL A 511 -53.64 22.74 -5.29
CA VAL A 511 -53.77 22.19 -6.65
C VAL A 511 -54.40 20.80 -6.55
N SER A 512 -55.47 20.58 -7.32
CA SER A 512 -56.38 19.48 -7.20
C SER A 512 -55.75 18.10 -7.42
N ALA A 513 -56.31 17.08 -6.74
CA ALA A 513 -55.82 15.68 -6.73
C ALA A 513 -55.75 15.02 -8.12
N ALA A 514 -56.47 15.50 -9.11
CA ALA A 514 -56.50 14.93 -10.46
C ALA A 514 -55.25 15.25 -11.32
N GLU A 515 -54.62 16.41 -11.11
CA GLU A 515 -53.39 16.78 -11.82
C GLU A 515 -52.12 16.10 -11.24
N LYS A 516 -52.15 15.66 -9.98
CA LYS A 516 -51.06 14.94 -9.35
C LYS A 516 -50.96 13.48 -9.81
N GLU A 517 -52.06 12.79 -10.09
CA GLU A 517 -52.04 11.40 -10.58
C GLU A 517 -51.51 11.30 -12.02
N GLU A 518 -51.85 12.25 -12.90
CA GLU A 518 -51.40 12.21 -14.29
C GLU A 518 -49.89 12.59 -14.44
N THR A 519 -49.38 13.41 -13.54
CA THR A 519 -47.93 13.80 -13.52
C THR A 519 -47.06 12.69 -12.95
N VAL A 520 -47.54 11.97 -11.94
CA VAL A 520 -46.81 10.83 -11.34
C VAL A 520 -46.79 9.64 -12.31
N SER A 521 -47.90 9.35 -13.00
CA SER A 521 -47.95 8.29 -14.00
C SER A 521 -47.00 8.53 -15.19
N LYS A 522 -46.93 9.77 -15.69
CA LYS A 522 -45.97 10.16 -16.76
C LYS A 522 -44.50 10.15 -16.31
N ALA A 523 -44.24 10.44 -15.04
CA ALA A 523 -42.90 10.40 -14.47
C ALA A 523 -42.44 8.94 -14.25
N GLU A 524 -43.32 8.07 -13.80
CA GLU A 524 -43.03 6.63 -13.63
C GLU A 524 -42.84 5.91 -14.97
N GLU A 525 -43.65 6.21 -16.00
CA GLU A 525 -43.48 5.66 -17.34
C GLU A 525 -42.14 6.14 -17.99
N LYS A 526 -41.76 7.39 -17.75
CA LYS A 526 -40.45 7.94 -18.21
C LYS A 526 -39.28 7.34 -17.45
N ALA A 527 -39.41 7.12 -16.14
CA ALA A 527 -38.41 6.47 -15.31
C ALA A 527 -38.23 4.99 -15.66
N THR A 528 -39.30 4.30 -16.01
CA THR A 528 -39.27 2.89 -16.42
C THR A 528 -38.60 2.72 -17.79
N LYS A 529 -38.94 3.58 -18.77
CA LYS A 529 -38.26 3.61 -20.07
C LYS A 529 -36.78 3.99 -19.99
N THR A 530 -36.42 4.87 -19.05
CA THR A 530 -35.00 5.22 -18.81
C THR A 530 -34.22 4.08 -18.14
N LYS A 531 -34.86 3.32 -17.24
CA LYS A 531 -34.25 2.12 -16.63
C LYS A 531 -34.06 0.99 -17.64
N GLU A 532 -35.02 0.74 -18.53
CA GLU A 532 -34.87 -0.28 -19.59
C GLU A 532 -33.77 0.07 -20.57
N THR A 533 -33.65 1.34 -21.00
CA THR A 533 -32.54 1.80 -21.88
C THR A 533 -31.17 1.75 -21.20
N VAL A 534 -31.07 1.98 -19.89
CA VAL A 534 -29.80 1.88 -19.15
C VAL A 534 -29.38 0.42 -18.98
N THR A 535 -30.31 -0.51 -18.70
CA THR A 535 -30.02 -1.94 -18.61
C THR A 535 -29.58 -2.54 -19.95
N ASP A 536 -30.15 -2.10 -21.06
CA ASP A 536 -29.75 -2.54 -22.41
C ASP A 536 -28.34 -2.02 -22.78
N VAL A 537 -28.03 -0.78 -22.46
CA VAL A 537 -26.69 -0.19 -22.69
C VAL A 537 -25.63 -0.86 -21.80
N GLU A 538 -25.94 -1.10 -20.52
CA GLU A 538 -25.05 -1.84 -19.61
C GLU A 538 -24.80 -3.27 -20.09
N SER A 539 -25.84 -3.96 -20.58
CA SER A 539 -25.73 -5.30 -21.15
C SER A 539 -24.85 -5.34 -22.40
N GLU A 540 -24.99 -4.34 -23.29
CA GLU A 540 -24.17 -4.23 -24.50
C GLU A 540 -22.71 -3.90 -24.16
N ILE A 541 -22.45 -3.02 -23.18
CA ILE A 541 -21.11 -2.69 -22.70
C ILE A 541 -20.45 -3.93 -22.08
N MET A 542 -21.17 -4.69 -21.26
CA MET A 542 -20.66 -5.92 -20.66
C MET A 542 -20.34 -6.99 -21.70
N ALA A 543 -21.15 -7.12 -22.73
CA ALA A 543 -20.87 -8.02 -23.87
C ALA A 543 -19.59 -7.61 -24.62
N LYS A 544 -19.40 -6.32 -24.88
CA LYS A 544 -18.18 -5.79 -25.53
C LYS A 544 -16.93 -5.97 -24.66
N ILE A 545 -17.04 -5.77 -23.34
CA ILE A 545 -15.94 -6.01 -22.39
C ILE A 545 -15.56 -7.49 -22.35
N LYS A 546 -16.56 -8.39 -22.36
CA LYS A 546 -16.33 -9.83 -22.39
C LYS A 546 -15.63 -10.25 -23.68
N ALA A 547 -16.11 -9.78 -24.83
CA ALA A 547 -15.48 -10.05 -26.13
C ALA A 547 -14.03 -9.52 -26.21
N ALA A 548 -13.77 -8.31 -25.70
CA ALA A 548 -12.42 -7.75 -25.64
C ALA A 548 -11.48 -8.55 -24.72
N ARG A 549 -11.99 -9.08 -23.59
CA ARG A 549 -11.20 -9.97 -22.70
C ARG A 549 -10.88 -11.30 -23.35
N GLU A 550 -11.84 -11.90 -24.06
CA GLU A 550 -11.63 -13.15 -24.80
C GLU A 550 -10.59 -12.95 -25.92
N MET A 551 -10.65 -11.84 -26.65
CA MET A 551 -9.62 -11.50 -27.67
C MET A 551 -8.23 -11.32 -27.06
N ALA A 552 -8.10 -10.55 -25.99
CA ALA A 552 -6.82 -10.34 -25.31
C ALA A 552 -6.24 -11.66 -24.73
N PHE A 553 -7.08 -12.55 -24.25
CA PHE A 553 -6.67 -13.88 -23.79
C PHE A 553 -6.15 -14.76 -24.94
N GLU A 554 -6.82 -14.76 -26.10
CA GLU A 554 -6.38 -15.50 -27.28
C GLU A 554 -5.09 -14.90 -27.89
N GLU A 555 -4.95 -13.56 -27.92
CA GLU A 555 -3.71 -12.89 -28.34
C GLU A 555 -2.52 -13.26 -27.44
N GLY A 556 -2.69 -13.26 -26.12
CA GLY A 556 -1.67 -13.69 -25.17
C GLY A 556 -1.27 -15.16 -25.35
N LYS A 557 -2.23 -16.01 -25.68
CA LYS A 557 -2.01 -17.43 -25.97
C LYS A 557 -1.24 -17.64 -27.28
N ILE A 558 -1.55 -16.83 -28.29
CA ILE A 558 -0.83 -16.85 -29.58
C ILE A 558 0.62 -16.44 -29.36
N ALA A 559 0.89 -15.32 -28.67
CA ALA A 559 2.23 -14.83 -28.37
C ALA A 559 3.05 -15.88 -27.59
N GLY A 560 2.48 -16.48 -26.54
CA GLY A 560 3.14 -17.52 -25.77
C GLY A 560 3.51 -18.77 -26.58
N LEU A 561 2.67 -19.19 -27.54
CA LEU A 561 2.97 -20.30 -28.44
C LEU A 561 4.08 -19.94 -29.44
N GLN A 562 4.08 -18.72 -29.97
CA GLN A 562 5.11 -18.22 -30.89
C GLN A 562 6.48 -18.19 -30.22
N GLU A 563 6.59 -17.65 -29.00
CA GLU A 563 7.83 -17.63 -28.21
C GLU A 563 8.33 -19.05 -27.90
N ALA A 564 7.44 -19.97 -27.52
CA ALA A 564 7.80 -21.35 -27.24
C ALA A 564 8.35 -22.08 -28.48
N ILE A 565 7.80 -21.80 -29.68
CA ILE A 565 8.28 -22.34 -30.95
C ILE A 565 9.68 -21.80 -31.24
N ILE A 566 9.89 -20.50 -31.18
CA ILE A 566 11.18 -19.86 -31.45
C ILE A 566 12.26 -20.36 -30.49
N ALA A 567 11.99 -20.39 -29.19
CA ALA A 567 12.93 -20.92 -28.20
C ALA A 567 13.30 -22.39 -28.43
N ARG A 568 12.40 -23.17 -29.00
CA ARG A 568 12.66 -24.58 -29.32
C ARG A 568 13.44 -24.75 -30.61
N MET A 569 13.16 -23.92 -31.62
CA MET A 569 13.93 -23.83 -32.85
C MET A 569 15.38 -23.41 -32.58
N GLU A 570 15.60 -22.42 -31.71
CA GLU A 570 16.94 -21.96 -31.31
C GLU A 570 17.74 -23.06 -30.60
N ARG A 571 17.11 -23.87 -29.76
CA ARG A 571 17.76 -25.02 -29.10
C ARG A 571 18.18 -26.12 -30.06
N ASN A 572 17.49 -26.26 -31.17
CA ASN A 572 17.79 -27.28 -32.18
C ASN A 572 18.79 -26.82 -33.27
N GLY A 573 19.25 -25.55 -33.20
CA GLY A 573 20.50 -25.11 -33.85
C GLY A 573 20.45 -24.80 -35.34
N HIS A 574 19.48 -24.12 -35.90
CA HIS A 574 19.56 -23.34 -37.16
C HIS A 574 18.29 -22.50 -37.32
N VAL A 575 18.27 -21.32 -36.78
CA VAL A 575 17.13 -20.39 -36.94
C VAL A 575 17.55 -19.20 -37.78
N THR A 576 16.82 -18.97 -38.87
CA THR A 576 16.97 -17.76 -39.67
C THR A 576 15.95 -16.72 -39.25
N GLU A 577 16.22 -15.43 -39.48
CA GLU A 577 15.26 -14.36 -39.22
C GLU A 577 13.95 -14.53 -40.01
N GLN A 578 14.04 -15.13 -41.22
CA GLN A 578 12.83 -15.45 -42.00
C GLN A 578 11.95 -16.47 -41.25
N MET A 579 12.54 -17.51 -40.63
CA MET A 579 11.78 -18.51 -39.88
C MET A 579 11.12 -17.91 -38.65
N LYS A 580 11.76 -16.97 -37.96
CA LYS A 580 11.15 -16.25 -36.84
C LYS A 580 9.97 -15.41 -37.30
N ASN A 581 10.12 -14.69 -38.40
CA ASN A 581 9.03 -13.91 -39.00
C ASN A 581 7.84 -14.76 -39.43
N ASP A 582 8.08 -15.96 -39.98
CA ASP A 582 7.01 -16.90 -40.35
C ASP A 582 6.24 -17.37 -39.09
N VAL A 583 6.92 -17.59 -37.96
CA VAL A 583 6.28 -17.92 -36.68
C VAL A 583 5.46 -16.75 -36.16
N TYR A 584 6.00 -15.53 -36.16
CA TYR A 584 5.28 -14.35 -35.67
C TYR A 584 4.07 -13.96 -36.55
N ASN A 585 4.11 -14.28 -37.85
CA ASN A 585 2.99 -14.04 -38.74
C ASN A 585 1.89 -15.11 -38.65
N GLN A 586 2.13 -16.23 -37.94
CA GLN A 586 1.14 -17.28 -37.77
C GLN A 586 0.27 -17.01 -36.53
N THR A 587 -1.00 -16.69 -36.76
CA THR A 587 -1.98 -16.39 -35.70
C THR A 587 -2.99 -17.50 -35.47
N HIS A 588 -2.95 -18.60 -36.25
CA HIS A 588 -3.88 -19.71 -36.10
C HIS A 588 -3.37 -20.72 -35.05
N ILE A 589 -3.98 -20.73 -33.87
CA ILE A 589 -3.57 -21.54 -32.70
C ILE A 589 -3.38 -23.03 -33.03
N PRO A 590 -4.28 -23.73 -33.76
CA PRO A 590 -4.05 -25.13 -34.12
C PRO A 590 -2.78 -25.35 -34.95
N SER A 591 -2.41 -24.41 -35.84
CA SER A 591 -1.17 -24.49 -36.62
C SER A 591 0.06 -24.32 -35.74
N LEU A 592 0.03 -23.37 -34.80
CA LEU A 592 1.09 -23.16 -33.82
C LEU A 592 1.28 -24.39 -32.92
N ILE A 593 0.20 -24.98 -32.42
CA ILE A 593 0.26 -26.22 -31.62
C ILE A 593 0.88 -27.38 -32.43
N ASN A 594 0.54 -27.52 -33.69
CA ASN A 594 1.12 -28.56 -34.56
C ASN A 594 2.63 -28.31 -34.78
N TRP A 595 3.05 -27.05 -34.92
CA TRP A 595 4.47 -26.70 -35.00
C TRP A 595 5.22 -27.08 -33.72
N VAL A 596 4.67 -26.77 -32.55
CA VAL A 596 5.26 -27.20 -31.25
C VAL A 596 5.45 -28.72 -31.21
N LYS A 597 4.48 -29.49 -31.72
CA LYS A 597 4.53 -30.96 -31.76
C LYS A 597 5.54 -31.49 -32.78
N SER A 598 5.75 -30.82 -33.92
CA SER A 598 6.68 -31.27 -34.95
C SER A 598 8.15 -31.13 -34.55
N PHE A 599 8.45 -30.39 -33.49
CA PHE A 599 9.79 -30.26 -32.91
C PHE A 599 10.01 -31.18 -31.69
N GLN A 600 9.09 -32.10 -31.40
CA GLN A 600 9.28 -33.15 -30.40
C GLN A 600 10.14 -34.28 -30.98
#